data_6fedc04ae5fb132e5efe8c35aea7f728
#
_entry.id   6fedc04ae5fb132e5efe8c35aea7f728
#
_cell.length_a   1.000
_cell.length_b   1.000
_cell.length_c   1.000
_cell.angle_alpha   90.00
_cell.angle_beta   90.00
_cell.angle_gamma   90.00
#
_symmetry.space_group_name_H-M   'P 1'
#
loop_
_entity.id
_entity.type
_entity.pdbx_description
1 polymer ?
#
loop_
_entity_poly.entity_id
_entity_poly.type
_entity_poly.pdbx_seq_one_letter_code
_entity_poly.pdbx_strand_id
1 'polypeptide(L)'
;YTLHTLFPYTTLFRSRLRNLYVDVRSVTDTAVAPGNRWFFVSMLLSALLVWVAGRRVLEHALVRLTVRWLPEGRLRRSALALAVGLASVLTISVAASLLRWGLTRDTVPSADMLTLLDQLQTLVVFCAFIVGLGRALLMRAHPSWRLPQIPDQIAVALGPFPVLLGLALMVIGTQERINSVIDSSLALTVAVNGLTALTVALVFFFALLRYHRTRRRYTLESMSGVAGLIPFVVGAWIGISLLALLGGYLTLAYFLTVKLLWMSVVAATAYLLIACRSEERRVGKECMESV
;
A
#
# COMPACT_ATOMS: atom_id res chain seq x y z
N TYR A 1 -41.07 7.64 -27.57
CA TYR A 1 -40.01 6.79 -27.03
C TYR A 1 -39.05 7.68 -26.24
N THR A 2 -39.16 7.67 -24.92
CA THR A 2 -38.30 8.45 -24.04
C THR A 2 -36.92 7.82 -24.00
N LEU A 3 -35.85 8.58 -23.97
CA LEU A 3 -34.43 8.17 -23.87
C LEU A 3 -34.18 7.14 -22.77
N HIS A 4 -35.05 7.08 -21.78
CA HIS A 4 -35.01 6.13 -20.64
C HIS A 4 -35.19 4.65 -21.05
N THR A 5 -35.86 4.37 -22.16
CA THR A 5 -36.06 2.99 -22.64
C THR A 5 -34.89 2.44 -23.44
N LEU A 6 -34.04 3.33 -23.97
CA LEU A 6 -32.87 2.95 -24.76
C LEU A 6 -31.64 2.59 -23.91
N PHE A 7 -31.57 3.07 -22.66
CA PHE A 7 -30.42 2.83 -21.76
C PHE A 7 -30.87 2.42 -20.34
N PRO A 8 -31.44 1.23 -20.15
CA PRO A 8 -31.90 0.77 -18.83
C PRO A 8 -30.74 0.70 -17.80
N TYR A 9 -29.52 0.47 -18.26
CA TYR A 9 -28.31 0.42 -17.40
C TYR A 9 -27.97 1.76 -16.76
N THR A 10 -28.25 2.90 -17.41
CA THR A 10 -27.95 4.23 -16.84
C THR A 10 -28.88 4.60 -15.70
N THR A 11 -30.12 4.14 -15.75
CA THR A 11 -31.11 4.36 -14.68
C THR A 11 -30.82 3.51 -13.46
N LEU A 12 -30.45 2.23 -13.65
CA LEU A 12 -30.04 1.31 -12.58
C LEU A 12 -28.75 1.80 -11.90
N PHE A 13 -27.76 2.20 -12.68
CA PHE A 13 -26.51 2.78 -12.15
C PHE A 13 -26.80 4.05 -11.32
N ARG A 14 -27.62 4.94 -11.84
CA ARG A 14 -27.98 6.20 -11.15
C ARG A 14 -28.75 5.94 -9.87
N SER A 15 -29.65 4.96 -9.84
CA SER A 15 -30.42 4.58 -8.65
C SER A 15 -29.51 3.95 -7.59
N ARG A 16 -28.64 3.04 -7.95
CA ARG A 16 -27.67 2.41 -7.03
C ARG A 16 -26.69 3.43 -6.45
N LEU A 17 -26.12 4.30 -7.30
CA LEU A 17 -25.26 5.39 -6.83
C LEU A 17 -25.97 6.32 -5.85
N ARG A 18 -27.24 6.66 -6.16
CA ARG A 18 -28.07 7.48 -5.28
C ARG A 18 -28.36 6.76 -3.95
N ASN A 19 -28.67 5.48 -3.98
CA ASN A 19 -28.90 4.69 -2.79
C ASN A 19 -27.65 4.61 -1.92
N LEU A 20 -26.50 4.31 -2.51
CA LEU A 20 -25.22 4.31 -1.79
C LEU A 20 -24.92 5.69 -1.19
N TYR A 21 -25.16 6.78 -1.94
CA TYR A 21 -24.98 8.13 -1.43
C TYR A 21 -25.92 8.44 -0.25
N VAL A 22 -27.18 8.02 -0.34
CA VAL A 22 -28.16 8.17 0.75
C VAL A 22 -27.72 7.37 1.97
N ASP A 23 -27.24 6.14 1.79
CA ASP A 23 -26.73 5.29 2.87
C ASP A 23 -25.49 5.90 3.53
N VAL A 24 -24.50 6.34 2.75
CA VAL A 24 -23.31 7.05 3.29
C VAL A 24 -23.72 8.29 4.06
N ARG A 25 -24.65 9.07 3.51
CA ARG A 25 -25.17 10.26 4.18
C ARG A 25 -25.91 9.92 5.47
N SER A 26 -26.79 8.91 5.47
CA SER A 26 -27.54 8.50 6.66
C SER A 26 -26.60 8.02 7.78
N VAL A 27 -25.55 7.23 7.44
CA VAL A 27 -24.54 6.78 8.39
C VAL A 27 -23.75 7.96 8.96
N THR A 28 -23.35 8.92 8.11
CA THR A 28 -22.60 10.09 8.56
C THR A 28 -23.47 11.05 9.38
N ASP A 29 -24.72 11.29 8.98
CA ASP A 29 -25.66 12.15 9.70
C ASP A 29 -25.98 11.55 11.10
N THR A 30 -26.13 10.23 11.20
CA THR A 30 -26.33 9.53 12.50
C THR A 30 -25.08 9.60 13.37
N ALA A 31 -23.88 9.42 12.79
CA ALA A 31 -22.62 9.53 13.52
C ALA A 31 -22.38 10.94 14.08
N VAL A 32 -22.82 11.98 13.36
CA VAL A 32 -22.66 13.40 13.75
C VAL A 32 -23.86 13.93 14.54
N ALA A 33 -24.94 13.16 14.71
CA ALA A 33 -26.11 13.55 15.48
C ALA A 33 -25.75 14.00 16.91
N PRO A 34 -26.48 14.96 17.52
CA PRO A 34 -26.13 15.55 18.82
C PRO A 34 -25.87 14.54 19.94
N GLY A 35 -26.58 13.39 19.92
CA GLY A 35 -26.39 12.31 20.89
C GLY A 35 -25.14 11.47 20.70
N ASN A 36 -24.62 11.39 19.47
CA ASN A 36 -23.54 10.46 19.09
C ASN A 36 -22.23 11.17 18.68
N ARG A 37 -22.28 12.46 18.41
CA ARG A 37 -21.12 13.24 17.90
C ARG A 37 -19.88 13.13 18.79
N TRP A 38 -20.05 13.15 20.12
CA TRP A 38 -18.92 13.08 21.05
C TRP A 38 -18.24 11.73 21.01
N PHE A 39 -19.02 10.65 20.84
CA PHE A 39 -18.46 9.32 20.66
C PHE A 39 -17.71 9.22 19.33
N PHE A 40 -18.31 9.68 18.22
CA PHE A 40 -17.65 9.69 16.90
C PHE A 40 -16.37 10.52 16.93
N VAL A 41 -16.40 11.72 17.51
CA VAL A 41 -15.20 12.58 17.65
C VAL A 41 -14.15 11.88 18.51
N SER A 42 -14.51 11.22 19.62
CA SER A 42 -13.57 10.48 20.45
C SER A 42 -12.91 9.31 19.68
N MET A 43 -13.69 8.60 18.84
CA MET A 43 -13.16 7.53 17.97
C MET A 43 -12.24 8.08 16.88
N LEU A 44 -12.59 9.20 16.28
CA LEU A 44 -11.74 9.90 15.30
C LEU A 44 -10.42 10.36 15.92
N LEU A 45 -10.48 10.97 17.10
CA LEU A 45 -9.29 11.40 17.83
C LEU A 45 -8.43 10.22 18.28
N SER A 46 -9.06 9.14 18.77
CA SER A 46 -8.32 7.91 19.15
C SER A 46 -7.68 7.23 17.94
N ALA A 47 -8.35 7.17 16.80
CA ALA A 47 -7.79 6.66 15.56
C ALA A 47 -6.60 7.51 15.08
N LEU A 48 -6.71 8.84 15.15
CA LEU A 48 -5.62 9.77 14.81
C LEU A 48 -4.45 9.62 15.80
N LEU A 49 -4.73 9.50 17.08
CA LEU A 49 -3.73 9.28 18.12
C LEU A 49 -3.00 7.95 17.94
N VAL A 50 -3.72 6.87 17.64
CA VAL A 50 -3.13 5.56 17.31
C VAL A 50 -2.29 5.66 16.05
N TRP A 51 -2.75 6.35 15.03
CA TRP A 51 -2.00 6.51 13.78
C TRP A 51 -0.70 7.30 13.97
N VAL A 52 -0.72 8.41 14.70
CA VAL A 52 0.43 9.32 14.85
C VAL A 52 1.32 8.91 16.02
N ALA A 53 0.75 8.80 17.22
CA ALA A 53 1.50 8.50 18.45
C ALA A 53 1.71 6.99 18.63
N GLY A 54 0.69 6.17 18.39
CA GLY A 54 0.76 4.72 18.52
C GLY A 54 1.84 4.13 17.65
N ARG A 55 2.00 4.63 16.43
CA ARG A 55 3.09 4.22 15.54
C ARG A 55 4.47 4.55 16.12
N ARG A 56 4.68 5.78 16.62
CA ARG A 56 5.97 6.17 17.22
C ARG A 56 6.28 5.34 18.47
N VAL A 57 5.28 5.14 19.33
CA VAL A 57 5.41 4.35 20.55
C VAL A 57 5.72 2.89 20.21
N LEU A 58 5.00 2.32 19.26
CA LEU A 58 5.20 0.93 18.84
C LEU A 58 6.56 0.72 18.17
N GLU A 59 6.99 1.61 17.29
CA GLU A 59 8.33 1.60 16.69
C GLU A 59 9.40 1.65 17.79
N HIS A 60 9.30 2.58 18.76
CA HIS A 60 10.26 2.68 19.88
C HIS A 60 10.21 1.47 20.82
N ALA A 61 9.03 0.94 21.11
CA ALA A 61 8.88 -0.25 21.94
C ALA A 61 9.49 -1.49 21.27
N LEU A 62 9.23 -1.70 19.98
CA LEU A 62 9.79 -2.80 19.19
C LEU A 62 11.31 -2.66 19.05
N VAL A 63 11.81 -1.44 18.82
CA VAL A 63 13.26 -1.19 18.82
C VAL A 63 13.88 -1.52 20.17
N ARG A 64 13.30 -1.08 21.29
CA ARG A 64 13.79 -1.41 22.63
C ARG A 64 13.75 -2.91 22.92
N LEU A 65 12.66 -3.57 22.50
CA LEU A 65 12.49 -5.00 22.68
C LEU A 65 13.56 -5.80 21.90
N THR A 66 13.76 -5.47 20.63
CA THR A 66 14.77 -6.09 19.77
C THR A 66 16.19 -5.84 20.27
N VAL A 67 16.45 -4.62 20.80
CA VAL A 67 17.76 -4.27 21.39
C VAL A 67 18.02 -5.08 22.67
N ARG A 68 16.98 -5.35 23.46
CA ARG A 68 17.12 -6.04 24.76
C ARG A 68 17.21 -7.56 24.63
N TRP A 69 16.54 -8.14 23.62
CA TRP A 69 16.40 -9.58 23.48
C TRP A 69 17.31 -10.22 22.42
N LEU A 70 17.78 -9.43 21.45
CA LEU A 70 18.66 -9.95 20.40
C LEU A 70 20.11 -9.47 20.61
N PRO A 71 21.09 -10.39 20.49
CA PRO A 71 22.51 -10.04 20.54
C PRO A 71 22.88 -9.05 19.42
N GLU A 72 23.93 -8.28 19.64
CA GLU A 72 24.43 -7.34 18.65
C GLU A 72 24.88 -8.08 17.39
N GLY A 73 24.12 -7.90 16.30
CA GLY A 73 24.40 -8.59 15.05
C GLY A 73 23.46 -8.18 13.93
N ARG A 74 23.63 -8.85 12.79
CA ARG A 74 22.80 -8.63 11.59
C ARG A 74 21.34 -9.06 11.81
N LEU A 75 21.10 -10.06 12.68
CA LEU A 75 19.78 -10.56 13.06
C LEU A 75 18.90 -9.44 13.67
N ARG A 76 19.51 -8.55 14.44
CA ARG A 76 18.84 -7.38 14.99
C ARG A 76 18.36 -6.40 13.89
N ARG A 77 19.09 -6.28 12.77
CA ARG A 77 18.74 -5.40 11.65
C ARG A 77 17.51 -5.91 10.92
N SER A 78 17.44 -7.21 10.62
CA SER A 78 16.29 -7.81 9.93
C SER A 78 15.04 -7.82 10.82
N ALA A 79 15.20 -8.12 12.12
CA ALA A 79 14.11 -8.04 13.08
C ALA A 79 13.54 -6.60 13.20
N LEU A 80 14.40 -5.58 13.21
CA LEU A 80 13.98 -4.19 13.22
C LEU A 80 13.24 -3.79 11.93
N ALA A 81 13.70 -4.24 10.76
CA ALA A 81 13.02 -3.99 9.50
C ALA A 81 11.60 -4.56 9.49
N LEU A 82 11.45 -5.81 9.94
CA LEU A 82 10.13 -6.45 10.10
C LEU A 82 9.28 -5.73 11.15
N ALA A 83 9.87 -5.36 12.28
CA ALA A 83 9.16 -4.66 13.35
C ALA A 83 8.58 -3.31 12.87
N VAL A 84 9.33 -2.52 12.11
CA VAL A 84 8.86 -1.26 11.53
C VAL A 84 7.73 -1.49 10.53
N GLY A 85 7.84 -2.52 9.69
CA GLY A 85 6.78 -2.91 8.75
C GLY A 85 5.50 -3.31 9.48
N LEU A 86 5.60 -4.21 10.45
CA LEU A 86 4.49 -4.69 11.27
C LEU A 86 3.84 -3.56 12.07
N ALA A 87 4.63 -2.69 12.70
CA ALA A 87 4.12 -1.53 13.42
C ALA A 87 3.24 -0.64 12.54
N SER A 88 3.67 -0.39 11.30
CA SER A 88 2.90 0.40 10.35
C SER A 88 1.57 -0.24 10.00
N VAL A 89 1.55 -1.56 9.75
CA VAL A 89 0.33 -2.30 9.41
C VAL A 89 -0.62 -2.36 10.61
N LEU A 90 -0.11 -2.73 11.81
CA LEU A 90 -0.92 -2.86 13.00
C LEU A 90 -1.58 -1.53 13.41
N THR A 91 -0.82 -0.43 13.44
CA THR A 91 -1.35 0.87 13.83
C THR A 91 -2.42 1.37 12.86
N ILE A 92 -2.25 1.19 11.56
CA ILE A 92 -3.24 1.59 10.56
C ILE A 92 -4.47 0.67 10.60
N SER A 93 -4.26 -0.65 10.80
CA SER A 93 -5.37 -1.59 10.94
C SER A 93 -6.25 -1.26 12.14
N VAL A 94 -5.64 -0.99 13.30
CA VAL A 94 -6.37 -0.58 14.51
C VAL A 94 -7.08 0.76 14.30
N ALA A 95 -6.42 1.76 13.70
CA ALA A 95 -7.05 3.04 13.41
C ALA A 95 -8.25 2.91 12.46
N ALA A 96 -8.13 2.11 11.40
CA ALA A 96 -9.22 1.83 10.47
C ALA A 96 -10.39 1.10 11.16
N SER A 97 -10.10 0.14 12.05
CA SER A 97 -11.13 -0.58 12.83
C SER A 97 -11.86 0.35 13.80
N LEU A 98 -11.15 1.27 14.46
CA LEU A 98 -11.77 2.28 15.34
C LEU A 98 -12.68 3.22 14.56
N LEU A 99 -12.27 3.68 13.39
CA LEU A 99 -13.11 4.52 12.52
C LEU A 99 -14.35 3.77 12.06
N ARG A 100 -14.20 2.52 11.61
CA ARG A 100 -15.32 1.67 11.23
C ARG A 100 -16.30 1.50 12.39
N TRP A 101 -15.80 1.18 13.57
CA TRP A 101 -16.63 1.01 14.76
C TRP A 101 -17.36 2.31 15.14
N GLY A 102 -16.66 3.45 15.07
CA GLY A 102 -17.28 4.76 15.32
C GLY A 102 -18.40 5.11 14.34
N LEU A 103 -18.31 4.64 13.09
CA LEU A 103 -19.33 4.86 12.07
C LEU A 103 -20.52 3.90 12.17
N THR A 104 -20.28 2.64 12.60
CA THR A 104 -21.30 1.57 12.50
C THR A 104 -22.01 1.25 13.81
N ARG A 105 -21.60 1.82 14.95
CA ARG A 105 -22.14 1.46 16.28
C ARG A 105 -23.64 1.64 16.41
N ASP A 106 -24.16 2.81 16.02
CA ASP A 106 -25.57 3.19 16.24
C ASP A 106 -26.36 3.27 14.93
N THR A 107 -25.80 2.71 13.86
CA THR A 107 -26.43 2.62 12.54
C THR A 107 -26.66 1.16 12.18
N VAL A 108 -27.69 0.89 11.40
CA VAL A 108 -27.89 -0.40 10.71
C VAL A 108 -27.56 -0.17 9.25
N PRO A 109 -26.25 -0.27 8.85
CA PRO A 109 -25.86 -0.04 7.47
C PRO A 109 -26.48 -1.09 6.56
N SER A 110 -26.75 -0.72 5.30
CA SER A 110 -27.15 -1.69 4.27
C SER A 110 -26.05 -2.73 4.03
N ALA A 111 -26.40 -3.89 3.47
CA ALA A 111 -25.44 -4.93 3.14
C ALA A 111 -24.35 -4.41 2.18
N ASP A 112 -24.73 -3.57 1.22
CA ASP A 112 -23.80 -2.94 0.27
C ASP A 112 -22.82 -1.99 0.97
N MET A 113 -23.30 -1.23 1.95
CA MET A 113 -22.44 -0.33 2.75
C MET A 113 -21.47 -1.11 3.64
N LEU A 114 -21.91 -2.21 4.27
CA LEU A 114 -21.01 -3.08 5.05
C LEU A 114 -19.92 -3.69 4.18
N THR A 115 -20.29 -4.17 2.99
CA THR A 115 -19.36 -4.73 2.01
C THR A 115 -18.34 -3.67 1.59
N LEU A 116 -18.77 -2.43 1.31
CA LEU A 116 -17.88 -1.33 0.96
C LEU A 116 -16.90 -1.00 2.09
N LEU A 117 -17.39 -0.89 3.33
CA LEU A 117 -16.54 -0.61 4.50
C LEU A 117 -15.49 -1.70 4.72
N ASP A 118 -15.86 -2.98 4.56
CA ASP A 118 -14.94 -4.11 4.69
C ASP A 118 -13.86 -4.10 3.59
N GLN A 119 -14.27 -3.85 2.35
CA GLN A 119 -13.35 -3.72 1.23
C GLN A 119 -12.42 -2.52 1.37
N LEU A 120 -12.90 -1.37 1.84
CA LEU A 120 -12.06 -0.19 2.10
C LEU A 120 -11.08 -0.43 3.24
N GLN A 121 -11.51 -1.09 4.32
CA GLN A 121 -10.61 -1.47 5.42
C GLN A 121 -9.47 -2.37 4.91
N THR A 122 -9.80 -3.39 4.12
CA THR A 122 -8.82 -4.29 3.50
C THR A 122 -7.84 -3.52 2.61
N LEU A 123 -8.34 -2.58 1.80
CA LEU A 123 -7.52 -1.72 0.94
C LEU A 123 -6.55 -0.86 1.75
N VAL A 124 -7.03 -0.21 2.83
CA VAL A 124 -6.21 0.61 3.73
C VAL A 124 -5.08 -0.20 4.35
N VAL A 125 -5.38 -1.41 4.83
CA VAL A 125 -4.39 -2.33 5.41
C VAL A 125 -3.37 -2.75 4.36
N PHE A 126 -3.80 -3.06 3.13
CA PHE A 126 -2.91 -3.41 2.03
C PHE A 126 -1.99 -2.24 1.63
N CYS A 127 -2.52 -1.02 1.52
CA CYS A 127 -1.71 0.17 1.27
C CYS A 127 -0.70 0.42 2.40
N ALA A 128 -1.10 0.22 3.66
CA ALA A 128 -0.22 0.31 4.81
C ALA A 128 0.91 -0.72 4.77
N PHE A 129 0.60 -1.94 4.33
CA PHE A 129 1.59 -3.01 4.14
C PHE A 129 2.64 -2.61 3.08
N ILE A 130 2.22 -2.11 1.92
CA ILE A 130 3.14 -1.64 0.86
C ILE A 130 4.04 -0.52 1.37
N VAL A 131 3.47 0.46 2.07
CA VAL A 131 4.25 1.57 2.65
C VAL A 131 5.20 1.07 3.73
N GLY A 132 4.75 0.16 4.60
CA GLY A 132 5.56 -0.47 5.65
C GLY A 132 6.72 -1.27 5.08
N LEU A 133 6.44 -2.09 4.07
CA LEU A 133 7.43 -2.88 3.34
C LEU A 133 8.51 -1.99 2.69
N GLY A 134 8.09 -0.94 2.00
CA GLY A 134 9.01 0.01 1.38
C GLY A 134 9.89 0.75 2.39
N ARG A 135 9.34 1.11 3.56
CA ARG A 135 10.10 1.72 4.65
C ARG A 135 11.08 0.74 5.28
N ALA A 136 10.69 -0.51 5.46
CA ALA A 136 11.54 -1.58 5.96
C ALA A 136 12.75 -1.81 5.04
N LEU A 137 12.53 -1.82 3.72
CA LEU A 137 13.59 -2.02 2.73
C LEU A 137 14.51 -0.79 2.60
N LEU A 138 13.95 0.42 2.60
CA LEU A 138 14.72 1.64 2.34
C LEU A 138 15.41 2.20 3.58
N MET A 139 14.96 1.85 4.79
CA MET A 139 15.51 2.24 6.11
C MET A 139 16.28 3.57 6.13
N ARG A 140 15.54 4.68 5.90
CA ARG A 140 16.15 6.02 5.77
C ARG A 140 16.71 6.58 7.09
N ALA A 141 16.10 6.19 8.23
CA ALA A 141 16.49 6.68 9.54
C ALA A 141 17.82 6.11 10.06
N HIS A 142 18.17 4.88 9.61
CA HIS A 142 19.40 4.20 10.03
C HIS A 142 20.09 3.54 8.83
N PRO A 143 20.92 4.30 8.06
CA PRO A 143 21.57 3.79 6.85
C PRO A 143 22.45 2.55 7.09
N SER A 144 23.14 2.51 8.25
CA SER A 144 24.00 1.39 8.66
C SER A 144 23.23 0.09 8.95
N TRP A 145 21.91 0.15 9.07
CA TRP A 145 21.05 -1.01 9.40
C TRP A 145 20.25 -1.50 8.19
N ARG A 146 20.49 -0.92 7.01
CA ARG A 146 19.81 -1.30 5.79
C ARG A 146 20.22 -2.70 5.34
N LEU A 147 19.23 -3.56 5.09
CA LEU A 147 19.45 -4.92 4.60
C LEU A 147 19.99 -4.97 3.16
N PRO A 148 19.40 -4.25 2.17
CA PRO A 148 19.95 -4.21 0.83
C PRO A 148 21.17 -3.29 0.76
N GLN A 149 22.22 -3.73 0.05
CA GLN A 149 23.39 -2.91 -0.26
C GLN A 149 23.05 -1.85 -1.32
N ILE A 150 22.09 -0.99 -1.04
CA ILE A 150 21.67 0.09 -1.92
C ILE A 150 22.43 1.36 -1.48
N PRO A 151 23.10 2.08 -2.40
CA PRO A 151 23.72 3.36 -2.09
C PRO A 151 22.73 4.35 -1.44
N ASP A 152 23.21 5.12 -0.48
CA ASP A 152 22.35 6.03 0.31
C ASP A 152 21.59 7.02 -0.56
N GLN A 153 22.25 7.52 -1.61
CA GLN A 153 21.66 8.47 -2.56
C GLN A 153 20.43 7.88 -3.28
N ILE A 154 20.49 6.60 -3.66
CA ILE A 154 19.38 5.90 -4.32
C ILE A 154 18.26 5.64 -3.34
N ALA A 155 18.56 5.23 -2.10
CA ALA A 155 17.55 5.01 -1.08
C ALA A 155 16.80 6.29 -0.68
N VAL A 156 17.51 7.42 -0.61
CA VAL A 156 16.89 8.74 -0.39
C VAL A 156 16.01 9.13 -1.58
N ALA A 157 16.49 8.91 -2.81
CA ALA A 157 15.74 9.23 -4.03
C ALA A 157 14.45 8.39 -4.16
N LEU A 158 14.49 7.10 -3.82
CA LEU A 158 13.35 6.18 -3.89
C LEU A 158 12.44 6.24 -2.64
N GLY A 159 12.85 6.94 -1.60
CA GLY A 159 12.11 7.00 -0.33
C GLY A 159 10.64 7.44 -0.42
N PRO A 160 10.24 8.39 -1.30
CA PRO A 160 8.85 8.76 -1.48
C PRO A 160 8.03 7.69 -2.25
N PHE A 161 8.67 6.81 -3.02
CA PHE A 161 8.00 5.87 -3.91
C PHE A 161 6.95 4.98 -3.23
N PRO A 162 7.23 4.29 -2.09
CA PRO A 162 6.23 3.44 -1.44
C PRO A 162 5.02 4.22 -0.95
N VAL A 163 5.21 5.47 -0.51
CA VAL A 163 4.12 6.34 -0.05
C VAL A 163 3.28 6.81 -1.23
N LEU A 164 3.90 7.23 -2.33
CA LEU A 164 3.20 7.62 -3.55
C LEU A 164 2.41 6.45 -4.13
N LEU A 165 3.00 5.25 -4.13
CA LEU A 165 2.33 4.04 -4.59
C LEU A 165 1.13 3.69 -3.71
N GLY A 166 1.30 3.71 -2.38
CA GLY A 166 0.22 3.48 -1.43
C GLY A 166 -0.92 4.50 -1.57
N LEU A 167 -0.59 5.78 -1.76
CA LEU A 167 -1.59 6.83 -1.98
C LEU A 167 -2.33 6.65 -3.32
N ALA A 168 -1.62 6.36 -4.40
CA ALA A 168 -2.21 6.09 -5.70
C ALA A 168 -3.17 4.90 -5.64
N LEU A 169 -2.74 3.79 -5.01
CA LEU A 169 -3.58 2.61 -4.83
C LEU A 169 -4.79 2.90 -3.93
N MET A 170 -4.64 3.75 -2.91
CA MET A 170 -5.76 4.15 -2.05
C MET A 170 -6.83 4.90 -2.85
N VAL A 171 -6.45 5.89 -3.65
CA VAL A 171 -7.40 6.68 -4.44
C VAL A 171 -8.10 5.81 -5.49
N ILE A 172 -7.32 5.07 -6.28
CA ILE A 172 -7.86 4.28 -7.39
C ILE A 172 -8.58 3.04 -6.88
N GLY A 173 -8.01 2.37 -5.88
CA GLY A 173 -8.64 1.21 -5.26
C GLY A 173 -9.98 1.56 -4.61
N THR A 174 -10.12 2.74 -4.01
CA THR A 174 -11.41 3.21 -3.49
C THR A 174 -12.45 3.33 -4.61
N GLN A 175 -12.06 3.93 -5.75
CA GLN A 175 -12.96 4.04 -6.90
C GLN A 175 -13.35 2.66 -7.47
N GLU A 176 -12.41 1.73 -7.56
CA GLU A 176 -12.65 0.35 -8.00
C GLU A 176 -13.65 -0.38 -7.08
N ARG A 177 -13.51 -0.20 -5.75
CA ARG A 177 -14.45 -0.78 -4.77
C ARG A 177 -15.85 -0.17 -4.86
N ILE A 178 -15.95 1.14 -5.03
CA ILE A 178 -17.24 1.80 -5.25
C ILE A 178 -17.89 1.25 -6.53
N ASN A 179 -17.14 1.13 -7.62
CA ASN A 179 -17.65 0.59 -8.88
C ASN A 179 -18.12 -0.87 -8.76
N SER A 180 -17.43 -1.70 -7.96
CA SER A 180 -17.82 -3.10 -7.76
C SER A 180 -19.11 -3.25 -6.96
N VAL A 181 -19.37 -2.36 -6.00
CA VAL A 181 -20.60 -2.37 -5.20
C VAL A 181 -21.82 -1.86 -5.99
N ILE A 182 -21.60 -0.92 -6.92
CA ILE A 182 -22.67 -0.34 -7.73
C ILE A 182 -23.02 -1.21 -8.95
N ASP A 183 -22.26 -2.29 -9.23
CA ASP A 183 -22.34 -3.07 -10.50
C ASP A 183 -22.28 -2.15 -11.72
N SER A 184 -21.20 -1.39 -11.81
CA SER A 184 -21.01 -0.42 -12.89
C SER A 184 -20.98 -1.09 -14.28
N SER A 185 -21.26 -0.30 -15.33
CA SER A 185 -21.23 -0.79 -16.71
C SER A 185 -19.82 -1.29 -17.08
N LEU A 186 -19.75 -2.28 -17.96
CA LEU A 186 -18.49 -2.83 -18.47
C LEU A 186 -17.55 -1.73 -19.01
N ALA A 187 -18.11 -0.74 -19.70
CA ALA A 187 -17.34 0.37 -20.25
C ALA A 187 -16.66 1.22 -19.14
N LEU A 188 -17.38 1.50 -18.05
CA LEU A 188 -16.81 2.23 -16.91
C LEU A 188 -15.74 1.41 -16.21
N THR A 189 -15.97 0.13 -16.00
CA THR A 189 -14.98 -0.78 -15.39
C THR A 189 -13.70 -0.83 -16.22
N VAL A 190 -13.80 -0.94 -17.56
CA VAL A 190 -12.63 -0.92 -18.45
C VAL A 190 -11.90 0.43 -18.39
N ALA A 191 -12.64 1.55 -18.34
CA ALA A 191 -12.03 2.87 -18.21
C ALA A 191 -11.29 3.06 -16.89
N VAL A 192 -11.87 2.60 -15.77
CA VAL A 192 -11.23 2.64 -14.43
C VAL A 192 -10.00 1.74 -14.42
N ASN A 193 -10.05 0.55 -14.99
CA ASN A 193 -8.89 -0.34 -15.12
C ASN A 193 -7.76 0.32 -15.93
N GLY A 194 -8.10 1.03 -17.02
CA GLY A 194 -7.14 1.82 -17.79
C GLY A 194 -6.50 2.96 -16.97
N LEU A 195 -7.31 3.66 -16.18
CA LEU A 195 -6.82 4.73 -15.29
C LEU A 195 -5.90 4.15 -14.19
N THR A 196 -6.25 2.99 -13.62
CA THR A 196 -5.43 2.26 -12.66
C THR A 196 -4.09 1.90 -13.27
N ALA A 197 -4.11 1.30 -14.47
CA ALA A 197 -2.89 0.93 -15.19
C ALA A 197 -1.99 2.15 -15.44
N LEU A 198 -2.57 3.25 -15.94
CA LEU A 198 -1.84 4.48 -16.20
C LEU A 198 -1.17 5.03 -14.94
N THR A 199 -1.94 5.15 -13.84
CA THR A 199 -1.44 5.78 -12.62
C THR A 199 -0.34 4.96 -11.97
N VAL A 200 -0.51 3.65 -11.86
CA VAL A 200 0.51 2.76 -11.29
C VAL A 200 1.75 2.72 -12.19
N ALA A 201 1.57 2.60 -13.50
CA ALA A 201 2.69 2.65 -14.45
C ALA A 201 3.47 3.96 -14.35
N LEU A 202 2.80 5.12 -14.22
CA LEU A 202 3.45 6.41 -14.02
C LEU A 202 4.23 6.48 -12.71
N VAL A 203 3.70 5.95 -11.61
CA VAL A 203 4.42 5.91 -10.33
C VAL A 203 5.71 5.10 -10.45
N PHE A 204 5.66 3.92 -11.07
CA PHE A 204 6.85 3.12 -11.33
C PHE A 204 7.82 3.80 -12.31
N PHE A 205 7.31 4.43 -13.36
CA PHE A 205 8.12 5.17 -14.33
C PHE A 205 8.87 6.33 -13.67
N PHE A 206 8.21 7.13 -12.85
CA PHE A 206 8.87 8.20 -12.09
C PHE A 206 9.90 7.68 -11.09
N ALA A 207 9.63 6.55 -10.44
CA ALA A 207 10.61 5.90 -9.58
C ALA A 207 11.86 5.48 -10.36
N LEU A 208 11.68 4.88 -11.55
CA LEU A 208 12.75 4.47 -12.43
C LEU A 208 13.55 5.68 -12.97
N LEU A 209 12.86 6.75 -13.37
CA LEU A 209 13.53 8.01 -13.76
C LEU A 209 14.36 8.60 -12.63
N ARG A 210 13.84 8.63 -11.40
CA ARG A 210 14.60 9.08 -10.23
C ARG A 210 15.81 8.21 -9.97
N TYR A 211 15.65 6.89 -10.05
CA TYR A 211 16.76 5.95 -9.94
C TYR A 211 17.87 6.24 -10.97
N HIS A 212 17.53 6.35 -12.25
CA HIS A 212 18.50 6.60 -13.31
C HIS A 212 19.16 7.98 -13.19
N ARG A 213 18.37 9.03 -12.86
CA ARG A 213 18.92 10.39 -12.64
C ARG A 213 19.91 10.42 -11.48
N THR A 214 19.57 9.77 -10.36
CA THR A 214 20.44 9.72 -9.18
C THR A 214 21.71 8.94 -9.50
N ARG A 215 21.58 7.79 -10.16
CA ARG A 215 22.72 6.98 -10.57
C ARG A 215 23.70 7.76 -11.48
N ARG A 216 23.20 8.50 -12.46
CA ARG A 216 24.01 9.33 -13.36
C ARG A 216 24.70 10.49 -12.63
N ARG A 217 24.00 11.13 -11.67
CA ARG A 217 24.55 12.28 -10.93
C ARG A 217 25.72 11.92 -10.02
N TYR A 218 25.70 10.75 -9.43
CA TYR A 218 26.71 10.32 -8.46
C TYR A 218 27.74 9.36 -9.03
N THR A 219 27.78 9.17 -10.38
CA THR A 219 28.73 8.26 -11.06
C THR A 219 28.88 6.91 -10.34
N LEU A 220 27.74 6.39 -9.83
CA LEU A 220 27.73 5.14 -9.09
C LEU A 220 28.12 4.00 -10.03
N GLU A 221 29.11 3.20 -9.62
CA GLU A 221 29.56 2.02 -10.36
C GLU A 221 28.37 1.11 -10.69
N SER A 222 28.48 0.41 -11.82
CA SER A 222 27.45 -0.54 -12.23
C SER A 222 27.36 -1.63 -11.17
N MET A 223 26.19 -1.76 -10.54
CA MET A 223 25.91 -2.96 -9.74
C MET A 223 26.13 -4.15 -10.66
N SER A 224 27.16 -4.95 -10.37
CA SER A 224 27.51 -6.13 -11.15
C SER A 224 26.46 -7.22 -10.97
N GLY A 225 26.15 -7.95 -12.03
CA GLY A 225 25.27 -9.10 -12.00
C GLY A 225 23.76 -8.81 -12.07
N VAL A 226 22.97 -9.67 -11.46
CA VAL A 226 21.48 -9.69 -11.52
C VAL A 226 20.85 -8.37 -11.06
N ALA A 227 21.46 -7.69 -10.09
CA ALA A 227 20.96 -6.42 -9.57
C ALA A 227 20.94 -5.29 -10.64
N GLY A 228 21.83 -5.33 -11.63
CA GLY A 228 21.85 -4.39 -12.75
C GLY A 228 20.72 -4.62 -13.77
N LEU A 229 20.22 -5.85 -13.87
CA LEU A 229 19.15 -6.21 -14.81
C LEU A 229 17.74 -5.78 -14.31
N ILE A 230 17.53 -5.69 -13.01
CA ILE A 230 16.21 -5.37 -12.41
C ILE A 230 15.63 -4.07 -12.99
N PRO A 231 16.32 -2.93 -12.98
CA PRO A 231 15.76 -1.69 -13.52
C PRO A 231 15.49 -1.76 -15.03
N PHE A 232 16.24 -2.54 -15.78
CA PHE A 232 15.99 -2.78 -17.20
C PHE A 232 14.71 -3.59 -17.42
N VAL A 233 14.54 -4.71 -16.71
CA VAL A 233 13.34 -5.56 -16.78
C VAL A 233 12.10 -4.78 -16.38
N VAL A 234 12.15 -4.04 -15.26
CA VAL A 234 11.06 -3.18 -14.81
C VAL A 234 10.74 -2.11 -15.85
N GLY A 235 11.77 -1.48 -16.43
CA GLY A 235 11.60 -0.47 -17.48
C GLY A 235 10.94 -1.02 -18.75
N ALA A 236 11.38 -2.19 -19.22
CA ALA A 236 10.78 -2.87 -20.36
C ALA A 236 9.30 -3.24 -20.08
N TRP A 237 9.01 -3.75 -18.90
CA TRP A 237 7.64 -4.10 -18.50
C TRP A 237 6.71 -2.89 -18.48
N ILE A 238 7.17 -1.77 -17.89
CA ILE A 238 6.42 -0.49 -17.89
C ILE A 238 6.23 0.01 -19.33
N GLY A 239 7.27 -0.07 -20.16
CA GLY A 239 7.20 0.33 -21.57
C GLY A 239 6.14 -0.45 -22.34
N ILE A 240 6.11 -1.78 -22.20
CA ILE A 240 5.11 -2.65 -22.82
C ILE A 240 3.71 -2.31 -22.30
N SER A 241 3.54 -2.07 -20.99
CA SER A 241 2.25 -1.68 -20.41
C SER A 241 1.74 -0.34 -20.96
N LEU A 242 2.61 0.65 -21.09
CA LEU A 242 2.25 1.96 -21.67
C LEU A 242 1.94 1.86 -23.16
N LEU A 243 2.67 1.06 -23.93
CA LEU A 243 2.38 0.80 -25.34
C LEU A 243 1.03 0.09 -25.50
N ALA A 244 0.70 -0.89 -24.65
CA ALA A 244 -0.61 -1.52 -24.65
C ALA A 244 -1.72 -0.51 -24.36
N LEU A 245 -1.49 0.42 -23.41
CA LEU A 245 -2.44 1.48 -23.09
C LEU A 245 -2.67 2.42 -24.29
N LEU A 246 -1.60 2.86 -24.96
CA LEU A 246 -1.67 3.72 -26.14
C LEU A 246 -2.33 3.02 -27.32
N GLY A 247 -2.16 1.71 -27.45
CA GLY A 247 -2.83 0.88 -28.47
C GLY A 247 -4.30 0.59 -28.17
N GLY A 248 -4.85 1.10 -27.04
CA GLY A 248 -6.24 0.86 -26.65
C GLY A 248 -6.49 -0.48 -25.94
N TYR A 249 -5.45 -1.29 -25.69
CA TYR A 249 -5.55 -2.56 -24.98
C TYR A 249 -5.60 -2.35 -23.47
N LEU A 250 -6.62 -1.65 -22.96
CA LEU A 250 -6.74 -1.22 -21.56
C LEU A 250 -6.67 -2.39 -20.57
N THR A 251 -7.35 -3.49 -20.88
CA THR A 251 -7.37 -4.69 -20.04
C THR A 251 -5.99 -5.36 -19.96
N LEU A 252 -5.25 -5.42 -21.07
CA LEU A 252 -3.89 -5.95 -21.10
C LEU A 252 -2.94 -5.05 -20.28
N ALA A 253 -3.03 -3.73 -20.46
CA ALA A 253 -2.24 -2.78 -19.70
C ALA A 253 -2.49 -2.89 -18.19
N TYR A 254 -3.75 -3.00 -17.77
CA TYR A 254 -4.14 -3.25 -16.39
C TYR A 254 -3.55 -4.55 -15.85
N PHE A 255 -3.71 -5.65 -16.59
CA PHE A 255 -3.16 -6.95 -16.20
C PHE A 255 -1.65 -6.89 -15.99
N LEU A 256 -0.90 -6.32 -16.95
CA LEU A 256 0.56 -6.19 -16.87
C LEU A 256 0.98 -5.35 -15.67
N THR A 257 0.30 -4.23 -15.43
CA THR A 257 0.65 -3.30 -14.34
C THR A 257 0.35 -3.90 -12.97
N VAL A 258 -0.79 -4.57 -12.82
CA VAL A 258 -1.15 -5.27 -11.57
C VAL A 258 -0.19 -6.43 -11.30
N LYS A 259 0.22 -7.18 -12.33
CA LYS A 259 1.22 -8.25 -12.18
C LYS A 259 2.58 -7.69 -11.76
N LEU A 260 3.02 -6.56 -12.33
CA LEU A 260 4.25 -5.88 -11.91
C LEU A 260 4.20 -5.48 -10.43
N LEU A 261 3.06 -4.91 -9.99
CA LEU A 261 2.84 -4.55 -8.59
C LEU A 261 2.95 -5.77 -7.68
N TRP A 262 2.22 -6.86 -7.98
CA TRP A 262 2.26 -8.08 -7.18
C TRP A 262 3.64 -8.72 -7.16
N MET A 263 4.31 -8.81 -8.30
CA MET A 263 5.68 -9.33 -8.40
C MET A 263 6.67 -8.50 -7.56
N SER A 264 6.52 -7.16 -7.55
CA SER A 264 7.38 -6.30 -6.74
C SER A 264 7.12 -6.48 -5.24
N VAL A 265 5.86 -6.64 -4.81
CA VAL A 265 5.49 -6.90 -3.41
C VAL A 265 6.02 -8.27 -2.97
N VAL A 266 5.81 -9.32 -3.78
CA VAL A 266 6.31 -10.68 -3.49
C VAL A 266 7.84 -10.70 -3.45
N ALA A 267 8.51 -10.08 -4.41
CA ALA A 267 9.97 -10.01 -4.43
C ALA A 267 10.52 -9.26 -3.21
N ALA A 268 9.90 -8.17 -2.81
CA ALA A 268 10.28 -7.38 -1.64
C ALA A 268 10.09 -8.16 -0.33
N THR A 269 8.96 -8.84 -0.17
CA THR A 269 8.70 -9.70 1.02
C THR A 269 9.62 -10.91 1.06
N ALA A 270 9.82 -11.59 -0.07
CA ALA A 270 10.73 -12.73 -0.17
C ALA A 270 12.17 -12.29 0.17
N TYR A 271 12.61 -11.15 -0.33
CA TYR A 271 13.93 -10.59 -0.02
C TYR A 271 14.11 -10.38 1.49
N LEU A 272 13.13 -9.76 2.16
CA LEU A 272 13.18 -9.57 3.62
C LEU A 272 13.23 -10.89 4.38
N LEU A 273 12.41 -11.88 3.99
CA LEU A 273 12.37 -13.19 4.64
C LEU A 273 13.68 -13.97 4.44
N ILE A 274 14.24 -13.96 3.22
CA ILE A 274 15.53 -14.60 2.93
C ILE A 274 16.64 -13.92 3.71
N ALA A 275 16.64 -12.60 3.79
CA ALA A 275 17.63 -11.85 4.56
C ALA A 275 17.57 -12.24 6.04
N CYS A 276 16.38 -12.34 6.63
CA CYS A 276 16.19 -12.82 8.01
C CYS A 276 16.75 -14.23 8.19
N ARG A 277 16.38 -15.18 7.32
CA ARG A 277 16.78 -16.59 7.45
C ARG A 277 18.27 -16.81 7.21
N SER A 278 18.88 -16.07 6.28
CA SER A 278 20.31 -16.21 6.00
C SER A 278 21.19 -15.78 7.17
N GLU A 279 20.70 -14.84 7.97
CA GLU A 279 21.37 -14.36 9.18
C GLU A 279 21.25 -15.33 10.35
N GLU A 280 20.09 -15.97 10.49
CA GLU A 280 19.85 -17.00 11.50
C GLU A 280 20.81 -18.19 11.37
N ARG A 281 21.07 -18.64 10.13
CA ARG A 281 22.01 -19.73 9.85
C ARG A 281 23.47 -19.38 10.16
N ARG A 282 23.89 -18.11 10.05
CA ARG A 282 25.24 -17.68 10.38
C ARG A 282 25.49 -17.65 11.89
N VAL A 283 24.52 -17.13 12.65
CA VAL A 283 24.60 -17.10 14.12
C VAL A 283 24.66 -18.52 14.69
N GLY A 284 23.90 -19.48 14.14
CA GLY A 284 23.94 -20.87 14.56
C GLY A 284 25.27 -21.54 14.28
N LYS A 285 26.04 -21.16 13.24
CA LYS A 285 27.38 -21.68 12.97
C LYS A 285 28.43 -21.08 13.90
N GLU A 286 28.39 -19.78 14.15
CA GLU A 286 29.31 -19.09 15.06
C GLU A 286 29.18 -19.62 16.50
N CYS A 287 27.97 -19.97 16.95
CA CYS A 287 27.74 -20.62 18.26
C CYS A 287 28.26 -22.07 18.33
N MET A 288 28.29 -22.79 17.19
CA MET A 288 28.85 -24.16 17.17
C MET A 288 30.38 -24.20 17.04
N GLU A 289 31.00 -23.18 16.47
CA GLU A 289 32.46 -23.06 16.36
C GLU A 289 33.12 -22.53 17.64
N SER A 290 32.33 -21.95 18.55
CA SER A 290 32.81 -21.42 19.85
C SER A 290 32.71 -22.41 21.00
N VAL A 291 32.26 -23.64 20.80
CA VAL A 291 32.25 -24.75 21.75
C VAL A 291 33.33 -25.77 21.38
#